data_e3394ef8117ffbd2350d1f25e9389675
#
_entry.id   e3394ef8117ffbd2350d1f25e9389675
#
_cell.length_a   1.000
_cell.length_b   1.000
_cell.length_c   1.000
_cell.angle_alpha   90.00
_cell.angle_beta   90.00
_cell.angle_gamma   90.00
#
_symmetry.space_group_name_H-M   'P 1'
#
loop_
_entity.id
_entity.type
_entity.pdbx_description
1 polymer ?
#
loop_
_entity_poly.entity_id
_entity_poly.type
_entity_poly.pdbx_seq_one_letter_code
_entity_poly.pdbx_strand_id
1 'polypeptide(L)'
;EFLAREKVVLFEPAIRIGDFFIRIDVLVKDGNSFELIEVKAKSYNSVKPELFGARGGIRSDMLPYFQDAAFQSWVLRQAFPGSVIKTFLMMPDKAQVAPIAGINQMFRILPDRQVETTIPPGVDGKALAEHLLAKVDVTPSVNDILASPIEFPGGPLPFADAARLWAKHYANDEPV
;
A
#
# COMPACT_ATOMS: atom_id res chain seq x y z
N GLU A 1 14.27 11.57 -11.71
CA GLU A 1 15.66 11.69 -11.20
C GLU A 1 15.94 10.63 -10.13
N PHE A 2 15.16 10.55 -9.01
CA PHE A 2 15.42 9.58 -7.94
C PHE A 2 15.27 8.12 -8.38
N LEU A 3 14.31 7.82 -9.25
CA LEU A 3 14.08 6.46 -9.76
C LEU A 3 15.15 5.98 -10.76
N ALA A 4 16.05 6.85 -11.19
CA ALA A 4 17.23 6.46 -11.97
C ALA A 4 18.33 5.82 -11.10
N ARG A 5 18.28 5.98 -9.78
CA ARG A 5 19.22 5.34 -8.86
C ARG A 5 18.98 3.84 -8.81
N GLU A 6 20.04 3.08 -8.58
CA GLU A 6 19.95 1.63 -8.42
C GLU A 6 19.15 1.25 -7.18
N LYS A 7 19.45 1.92 -6.06
CA LYS A 7 18.73 1.73 -4.79
C LYS A 7 18.19 3.05 -4.28
N VAL A 8 16.91 3.06 -3.93
CA VAL A 8 16.27 4.23 -3.34
C VAL A 8 15.03 3.83 -2.55
N VAL A 9 14.79 4.55 -1.45
CA VAL A 9 13.53 4.54 -0.71
C VAL A 9 12.89 5.92 -0.88
N LEU A 10 11.66 5.95 -1.34
CA LEU A 10 10.88 7.17 -1.53
C LEU A 10 9.62 7.11 -0.68
N PHE A 11 9.33 8.20 0.00
CA PHE A 11 8.09 8.39 0.75
C PHE A 11 7.15 9.28 -0.06
N GLU A 12 5.90 8.86 -0.16
CA GLU A 12 4.84 9.53 -0.92
C GLU A 12 5.22 9.89 -2.38
N PRO A 13 5.96 9.04 -3.11
CA PRO A 13 6.24 9.34 -4.51
C PRO A 13 4.96 9.31 -5.33
N ALA A 14 4.80 10.34 -6.17
CA ALA A 14 3.72 10.42 -7.14
C ALA A 14 4.15 9.77 -8.46
N ILE A 15 3.31 8.92 -9.02
CA ILE A 15 3.50 8.29 -10.33
C ILE A 15 2.27 8.54 -11.18
N ARG A 16 2.51 9.03 -12.41
CA ARG A 16 1.46 9.25 -13.39
C ARG A 16 1.76 8.47 -14.66
N ILE A 17 0.75 7.79 -15.18
CA ILE A 17 0.79 7.10 -16.47
C ILE A 17 -0.54 7.32 -17.20
N GLY A 18 -0.52 8.05 -18.31
CA GLY A 18 -1.77 8.45 -18.98
C GLY A 18 -2.70 9.20 -18.05
N ASP A 19 -3.93 8.70 -17.91
CA ASP A 19 -4.99 9.26 -17.06
C ASP A 19 -4.91 8.79 -15.60
N PHE A 20 -4.01 7.88 -15.28
CA PHE A 20 -3.86 7.33 -13.94
C PHE A 20 -2.80 8.06 -13.15
N PHE A 21 -3.13 8.35 -11.90
CA PHE A 21 -2.23 8.98 -10.93
C PHE A 21 -2.33 8.23 -9.61
N ILE A 22 -1.19 7.86 -9.05
CA ILE A 22 -1.09 7.25 -7.72
C ILE A 22 -0.06 8.00 -6.88
N ARG A 23 -0.25 7.95 -5.56
CA ARG A 23 0.73 8.38 -4.57
C ARG A 23 0.93 7.21 -3.61
N ILE A 24 2.09 6.58 -3.70
CA ILE A 24 2.46 5.40 -2.92
C ILE A 24 3.02 5.87 -1.58
N ASP A 25 2.59 5.28 -0.47
CA ASP A 25 3.09 5.69 0.85
C ASP A 25 4.61 5.47 0.97
N VAL A 26 5.10 4.27 0.65
CA VAL A 26 6.53 3.97 0.61
C VAL A 26 6.86 3.10 -0.61
N LEU A 27 7.80 3.57 -1.43
CA LEU A 27 8.32 2.83 -2.57
C LEU A 27 9.80 2.53 -2.37
N VAL A 28 10.15 1.25 -2.30
CA VAL A 28 11.53 0.78 -2.27
C VAL A 28 11.90 0.27 -3.66
N LYS A 29 13.03 0.72 -4.20
CA LYS A 29 13.60 0.22 -5.45
C LYS A 29 14.97 -0.38 -5.17
N ASP A 30 15.23 -1.56 -5.73
CA ASP A 30 16.53 -2.21 -5.77
C ASP A 30 16.72 -2.84 -7.16
N GLY A 31 17.57 -2.24 -7.97
CA GLY A 31 17.73 -2.61 -9.38
C GLY A 31 16.41 -2.51 -10.16
N ASN A 32 15.96 -3.64 -10.70
CA ASN A 32 14.69 -3.77 -11.42
C ASN A 32 13.54 -4.30 -10.54
N SER A 33 13.73 -4.32 -9.22
CA SER A 33 12.71 -4.76 -8.26
C SER A 33 12.14 -3.57 -7.50
N PHE A 34 10.83 -3.59 -7.28
CA PHE A 34 10.11 -2.60 -6.49
C PHE A 34 9.34 -3.27 -5.37
N GLU A 35 9.34 -2.64 -4.20
CA GLU A 35 8.38 -2.92 -3.14
C GLU A 35 7.44 -1.73 -3.00
N LEU A 36 6.17 -1.95 -3.31
CA LEU A 36 5.09 -1.02 -3.04
C LEU A 36 4.57 -1.35 -1.65
N ILE A 37 4.65 -0.39 -0.74
CA ILE A 37 4.20 -0.56 0.64
C ILE A 37 3.11 0.46 0.92
N GLU A 38 1.92 -0.05 1.14
CA GLU A 38 0.75 0.74 1.53
C GLU A 38 0.59 0.69 3.05
N VAL A 39 0.54 1.84 3.69
CA VAL A 39 0.47 1.98 5.15
C VAL A 39 -0.97 2.17 5.59
N LYS A 40 -1.43 1.35 6.52
CA LYS A 40 -2.79 1.44 7.05
C LYS A 40 -2.77 1.52 8.58
N ALA A 41 -3.55 2.43 9.14
CA ALA A 41 -3.69 2.60 10.59
C ALA A 41 -4.42 1.42 11.27
N LYS A 42 -5.05 0.53 10.48
CA LYS A 42 -5.73 -0.66 11.00
C LYS A 42 -4.70 -1.62 11.60
N SER A 43 -4.97 -2.09 12.82
CA SER A 43 -4.08 -3.02 13.50
C SER A 43 -4.13 -4.42 12.88
N TYR A 44 -2.98 -5.06 12.84
CA TYR A 44 -2.76 -6.45 12.44
C TYR A 44 -2.36 -7.27 13.68
N ASN A 45 -2.51 -8.58 13.61
CA ASN A 45 -2.04 -9.50 14.63
C ASN A 45 -1.13 -10.55 13.99
N SER A 46 0.18 -10.44 14.20
CA SER A 46 1.16 -11.37 13.60
C SER A 46 1.09 -12.78 14.17
N VAL A 47 0.61 -12.94 15.41
CA VAL A 47 0.43 -14.26 16.05
C VAL A 47 -0.83 -14.96 15.55
N LYS A 48 -1.88 -14.19 15.27
CA LYS A 48 -3.15 -14.69 14.72
C LYS A 48 -3.58 -13.84 13.54
N PRO A 49 -3.00 -14.08 12.34
CA PRO A 49 -3.33 -13.28 11.16
C PRO A 49 -4.80 -13.35 10.81
N GLU A 50 -5.43 -12.18 10.65
CA GLU A 50 -6.86 -12.04 10.40
C GLU A 50 -7.15 -11.28 9.09
N LEU A 51 -6.33 -11.46 8.06
CA LEU A 51 -6.55 -10.86 6.74
C LEU A 51 -7.57 -11.64 5.91
N PHE A 52 -7.67 -12.93 6.18
CA PHE A 52 -8.53 -13.85 5.45
C PHE A 52 -9.63 -14.42 6.35
N GLY A 53 -10.77 -14.68 5.77
CA GLY A 53 -11.87 -15.35 6.45
C GLY A 53 -11.63 -16.85 6.59
N ALA A 54 -12.45 -17.53 7.38
CA ALA A 54 -12.35 -18.97 7.62
C ALA A 54 -12.44 -19.84 6.34
N ARG A 55 -12.98 -19.31 5.25
CA ARG A 55 -13.09 -19.98 3.94
C ARG A 55 -11.98 -19.56 2.95
N GLY A 56 -10.95 -18.85 3.42
CA GLY A 56 -9.78 -18.47 2.62
C GLY A 56 -9.89 -17.17 1.81
N GLY A 57 -11.07 -16.56 1.67
CA GLY A 57 -11.22 -15.28 0.97
C GLY A 57 -10.76 -14.09 1.82
N ILE A 58 -10.36 -13.00 1.17
CA ILE A 58 -10.04 -11.74 1.86
C ILE A 58 -11.26 -11.29 2.66
N ARG A 59 -11.08 -10.91 3.92
CA ARG A 59 -12.17 -10.39 4.75
C ARG A 59 -12.73 -9.10 4.17
N SER A 60 -14.05 -8.92 4.25
CA SER A 60 -14.74 -7.76 3.68
C SER A 60 -14.23 -6.42 4.22
N ASP A 61 -13.81 -6.38 5.47
CA ASP A 61 -13.25 -5.18 6.11
C ASP A 61 -11.77 -4.91 5.73
N MET A 62 -11.11 -5.86 5.07
CA MET A 62 -9.76 -5.74 4.52
C MET A 62 -9.77 -5.54 3.00
N LEU A 63 -10.81 -5.98 2.31
CA LEU A 63 -10.89 -5.95 0.85
C LEU A 63 -10.58 -4.58 0.22
N PRO A 64 -11.07 -3.43 0.74
CA PRO A 64 -10.75 -2.14 0.16
C PRO A 64 -9.24 -1.82 0.17
N TYR A 65 -8.50 -2.28 1.19
CA TYR A 65 -7.04 -2.08 1.26
C TYR A 65 -6.30 -2.90 0.22
N PHE A 66 -6.77 -4.13 -0.03
CA PHE A 66 -6.21 -4.97 -1.09
C PHE A 66 -6.52 -4.43 -2.48
N GLN A 67 -7.72 -3.89 -2.69
CA GLN A 67 -8.11 -3.28 -3.96
C GLN A 67 -7.31 -2.00 -4.25
N ASP A 68 -7.10 -1.15 -3.24
CA ASP A 68 -6.25 0.03 -3.33
C ASP A 68 -4.81 -0.35 -3.71
N ALA A 69 -4.22 -1.30 -2.97
CA ALA A 69 -2.88 -1.81 -3.26
C ALA A 69 -2.78 -2.48 -4.65
N ALA A 70 -3.85 -3.15 -5.11
CA ALA A 70 -3.91 -3.75 -6.44
C ALA A 70 -3.93 -2.68 -7.54
N PHE A 71 -4.73 -1.62 -7.38
CA PHE A 71 -4.75 -0.52 -8.34
C PHE A 71 -3.40 0.18 -8.41
N GLN A 72 -2.79 0.50 -7.28
CA GLN A 72 -1.46 1.12 -7.25
C GLN A 72 -0.39 0.21 -7.88
N SER A 73 -0.43 -1.09 -7.58
CA SER A 73 0.47 -2.09 -8.19
C SER A 73 0.29 -2.16 -9.70
N TRP A 74 -0.95 -2.12 -10.19
CA TRP A 74 -1.25 -2.13 -11.63
C TRP A 74 -0.69 -0.88 -12.33
N VAL A 75 -0.87 0.31 -11.77
CA VAL A 75 -0.32 1.55 -12.31
C VAL A 75 1.21 1.50 -12.32
N LEU A 76 1.83 1.03 -11.23
CA LEU A 76 3.27 0.91 -11.13
C LEU A 76 3.84 -0.05 -12.19
N ARG A 77 3.16 -1.18 -12.49
CA ARG A 77 3.53 -2.13 -13.55
C ARG A 77 3.45 -1.51 -14.94
N GLN A 78 2.50 -0.60 -15.18
CA GLN A 78 2.41 0.13 -16.45
C GLN A 78 3.56 1.15 -16.58
N ALA A 79 3.96 1.78 -15.48
CA ALA A 79 5.05 2.76 -15.47
C ALA A 79 6.44 2.10 -15.62
N PHE A 80 6.60 0.87 -15.14
CA PHE A 80 7.87 0.13 -15.17
C PHE A 80 7.67 -1.29 -15.73
N PRO A 81 7.42 -1.42 -17.03
CA PRO A 81 7.19 -2.72 -17.66
C PRO A 81 8.43 -3.63 -17.52
N GLY A 82 8.19 -4.89 -17.20
CA GLY A 82 9.24 -5.88 -17.00
C GLY A 82 9.92 -5.85 -15.63
N SER A 83 9.53 -4.96 -14.74
CA SER A 83 10.02 -4.94 -13.36
C SER A 83 9.31 -5.96 -12.47
N VAL A 84 10.01 -6.44 -11.45
CA VAL A 84 9.44 -7.28 -10.39
C VAL A 84 8.82 -6.38 -9.33
N ILE A 85 7.51 -6.45 -9.15
CA ILE A 85 6.80 -5.64 -8.16
C ILE A 85 6.21 -6.55 -7.09
N LYS A 86 6.64 -6.34 -5.85
CA LYS A 86 6.04 -6.91 -4.64
C LYS A 86 5.20 -5.85 -3.95
N THR A 87 4.07 -6.25 -3.42
CA THR A 87 3.10 -5.36 -2.76
C THR A 87 2.90 -5.78 -1.33
N PHE A 88 2.99 -4.81 -0.43
CA PHE A 88 2.90 -5.03 1.02
C PHE A 88 1.85 -4.11 1.64
N LEU A 89 1.18 -4.60 2.67
CA LEU A 89 0.47 -3.78 3.63
C LEU A 89 1.34 -3.62 4.88
N MET A 90 1.54 -2.39 5.32
CA MET A 90 2.23 -2.08 6.58
C MET A 90 1.23 -1.58 7.61
N MET A 91 1.14 -2.29 8.73
CA MET A 91 0.13 -2.05 9.75
C MET A 91 0.72 -2.15 11.15
N PRO A 92 0.19 -1.41 12.16
CA PRO A 92 0.55 -1.63 13.56
C PRO A 92 0.27 -3.08 13.99
N ASP A 93 1.26 -3.73 14.57
CA ASP A 93 1.12 -5.10 15.06
C ASP A 93 0.68 -5.11 16.53
N LYS A 94 -0.60 -5.42 16.77
CA LYS A 94 -1.17 -5.48 18.12
C LYS A 94 -0.69 -6.66 18.96
N ALA A 95 0.03 -7.62 18.36
CA ALA A 95 0.66 -8.72 19.10
C ALA A 95 2.00 -8.30 19.73
N GLN A 96 2.55 -7.16 19.33
CA GLN A 96 3.80 -6.65 19.84
C GLN A 96 3.58 -5.70 21.01
N VAL A 97 4.54 -5.72 21.92
CA VAL A 97 4.58 -4.78 23.05
C VAL A 97 5.65 -3.73 22.74
N ALA A 98 5.30 -2.47 22.89
CA ALA A 98 6.25 -1.39 22.70
C ALA A 98 7.45 -1.56 23.66
N PRO A 99 8.70 -1.52 23.14
CA PRO A 99 9.90 -1.72 23.97
C PRO A 99 10.16 -0.57 24.93
N ILE A 100 9.47 0.55 24.73
CA ILE A 100 9.56 1.73 25.59
C ILE A 100 8.17 2.29 25.91
N ALA A 101 8.01 2.90 27.09
CA ALA A 101 6.80 3.61 27.45
C ALA A 101 6.71 4.98 26.72
N GLY A 102 5.50 5.46 26.49
CA GLY A 102 5.28 6.82 26.00
C GLY A 102 5.54 7.04 24.52
N ILE A 103 5.53 6.00 23.66
CA ILE A 103 5.72 6.13 22.20
C ILE A 103 4.78 7.17 21.59
N ASN A 104 3.53 7.25 22.05
CA ASN A 104 2.56 8.24 21.57
C ASN A 104 3.01 9.69 21.83
N GLN A 105 3.86 9.93 22.80
CA GLN A 105 4.39 11.26 23.11
C GLN A 105 5.53 11.67 22.16
N MET A 106 6.06 10.75 21.37
CA MET A 106 7.09 11.04 20.37
C MET A 106 6.51 11.69 19.11
N PHE A 107 5.20 11.67 18.95
CA PHE A 107 4.52 12.19 17.77
C PHE A 107 3.64 13.38 18.16
N ARG A 108 3.82 14.51 17.49
CA ARG A 108 3.01 15.71 17.68
C ARG A 108 2.40 16.11 16.34
N ILE A 109 1.08 16.23 16.30
CA ILE A 109 0.41 16.75 15.12
C ILE A 109 0.44 18.28 15.20
N LEU A 110 1.04 18.91 14.20
CA LEU A 110 1.13 20.35 14.05
C LEU A 110 -0.18 20.93 13.48
N PRO A 111 -0.43 22.26 13.59
CA PRO A 111 -1.64 22.91 13.05
C PRO A 111 -1.85 22.71 11.55
N ASP A 112 -0.78 22.57 10.79
CA ASP A 112 -0.78 22.29 9.34
C ASP A 112 -0.97 20.79 9.01
N ARG A 113 -1.26 19.96 10.04
CA ARG A 113 -1.40 18.50 9.98
C ARG A 113 -0.11 17.74 9.69
N GLN A 114 1.03 18.37 9.68
CA GLN A 114 2.30 17.66 9.67
C GLN A 114 2.54 16.95 11.00
N VAL A 115 3.26 15.84 10.96
CA VAL A 115 3.64 15.09 12.15
C VAL A 115 5.11 15.39 12.48
N GLU A 116 5.32 16.06 13.61
CA GLU A 116 6.64 16.21 14.18
C GLU A 116 6.98 14.98 15.00
N THR A 117 8.18 14.43 14.80
CA THR A 117 8.64 13.26 15.53
C THR A 117 9.86 13.63 16.37
N THR A 118 9.77 13.38 17.68
CA THR A 118 10.88 13.58 18.62
C THR A 118 11.28 12.24 19.22
N ILE A 119 12.43 11.71 18.80
CA ILE A 119 12.98 10.46 19.35
C ILE A 119 13.89 10.81 20.53
N PRO A 120 13.63 10.28 21.74
CA PRO A 120 14.49 10.54 22.89
C PRO A 120 15.92 10.04 22.68
N PRO A 121 16.94 10.70 23.28
CA PRO A 121 18.30 10.23 23.24
C PRO A 121 18.44 8.77 23.70
N GLY A 122 19.18 7.97 22.94
CA GLY A 122 19.40 6.56 23.24
C GLY A 122 18.30 5.60 22.75
N VAL A 123 17.24 6.10 22.12
CA VAL A 123 16.21 5.27 21.48
C VAL A 123 16.57 5.05 20.02
N ASP A 124 16.63 3.79 19.59
CA ASP A 124 16.76 3.43 18.17
C ASP A 124 15.39 3.42 17.51
N GLY A 125 15.07 4.47 16.74
CA GLY A 125 13.80 4.61 16.04
C GLY A 125 13.57 3.51 15.00
N LYS A 126 14.63 2.93 14.40
CA LYS A 126 14.54 1.81 13.47
C LYS A 126 14.10 0.54 14.20
N ALA A 127 14.73 0.23 15.33
CA ALA A 127 14.36 -0.92 16.15
C ALA A 127 12.91 -0.81 16.66
N LEU A 128 12.44 0.40 16.99
CA LEU A 128 11.05 0.64 17.33
C LEU A 128 10.09 0.27 16.20
N ALA A 129 10.37 0.73 14.98
CA ALA A 129 9.51 0.47 13.81
C ALA A 129 9.48 -1.03 13.46
N GLU A 130 10.61 -1.71 13.51
CA GLU A 130 10.72 -3.15 13.24
C GLU A 130 9.91 -3.99 14.24
N HIS A 131 9.76 -3.52 15.47
CA HIS A 131 8.98 -4.22 16.48
C HIS A 131 7.47 -3.91 16.44
N LEU A 132 7.09 -2.72 15.99
CA LEU A 132 5.71 -2.26 16.12
C LEU A 132 4.88 -2.39 14.85
N LEU A 133 5.55 -2.53 13.70
CA LEU A 133 4.90 -2.57 12.40
C LEU A 133 5.07 -3.96 11.77
N ALA A 134 3.97 -4.52 11.29
CA ALA A 134 3.98 -5.70 10.45
C ALA A 134 3.98 -5.29 8.98
N LYS A 135 5.00 -5.70 8.23
CA LYS A 135 5.06 -5.61 6.76
C LYS A 135 4.59 -6.93 6.17
N VAL A 136 3.35 -6.97 5.71
CA VAL A 136 2.71 -8.20 5.24
C VAL A 136 2.72 -8.26 3.72
N ASP A 137 3.31 -9.32 3.15
CA ASP A 137 3.29 -9.55 1.71
C ASP A 137 1.87 -9.93 1.25
N VAL A 138 1.28 -9.07 0.44
CA VAL A 138 -0.04 -9.27 -0.16
C VAL A 138 0.04 -9.45 -1.68
N THR A 139 1.24 -9.60 -2.22
CA THR A 139 1.48 -9.78 -3.66
C THR A 139 0.63 -10.89 -4.29
N PRO A 140 0.47 -12.09 -3.68
CA PRO A 140 -0.37 -13.13 -4.26
C PRO A 140 -1.83 -12.66 -4.41
N SER A 141 -2.42 -12.12 -3.36
CA SER A 141 -3.82 -11.64 -3.38
C SER A 141 -4.03 -10.47 -4.32
N VAL A 142 -3.05 -9.56 -4.41
CA VAL A 142 -3.05 -8.47 -5.39
C VAL A 142 -3.05 -9.03 -6.82
N ASN A 143 -2.25 -10.06 -7.10
CA ASN A 143 -2.23 -10.72 -8.40
C ASN A 143 -3.58 -11.39 -8.71
N ASP A 144 -4.21 -12.03 -7.73
CA ASP A 144 -5.53 -12.64 -7.87
C ASP A 144 -6.60 -11.59 -8.20
N ILE A 145 -6.57 -10.42 -7.52
CA ILE A 145 -7.49 -9.31 -7.82
C ILE A 145 -7.28 -8.80 -9.25
N LEU A 146 -6.03 -8.60 -9.67
CA LEU A 146 -5.70 -8.11 -11.00
C LEU A 146 -6.05 -9.11 -12.12
N ALA A 147 -6.04 -10.41 -11.82
CA ALA A 147 -6.43 -11.48 -12.74
C ALA A 147 -7.94 -11.70 -12.78
N SER A 148 -8.67 -11.25 -11.76
CA SER A 148 -10.12 -11.43 -11.67
C SER A 148 -10.87 -10.36 -12.49
N PRO A 149 -11.95 -10.74 -13.19
CA PRO A 149 -12.79 -9.76 -13.85
C PRO A 149 -13.56 -8.91 -12.84
N ILE A 150 -13.87 -7.69 -13.25
CA ILE A 150 -14.71 -6.74 -12.50
C ILE A 150 -16.13 -6.79 -13.09
N GLU A 151 -17.14 -6.95 -12.25
CA GLU A 151 -18.53 -6.95 -12.67
C GLU A 151 -18.98 -5.55 -13.10
N PHE A 152 -19.58 -5.46 -14.27
CA PHE A 152 -20.16 -4.25 -14.84
C PHE A 152 -21.58 -4.53 -15.37
N PRO A 153 -22.43 -3.51 -15.53
CA PRO A 153 -23.78 -3.68 -16.08
C PRO A 153 -23.82 -4.36 -17.47
N GLY A 154 -22.77 -4.22 -18.28
CA GLY A 154 -22.62 -4.86 -19.60
C GLY A 154 -21.92 -6.22 -19.57
N GLY A 155 -21.62 -6.77 -18.41
CA GLY A 155 -20.87 -8.01 -18.21
C GLY A 155 -19.48 -7.78 -17.62
N PRO A 156 -18.81 -8.85 -17.19
CA PRO A 156 -17.51 -8.75 -16.52
C PRO A 156 -16.42 -8.26 -17.47
N LEU A 157 -15.56 -7.36 -16.97
CA LEU A 157 -14.44 -6.80 -17.71
C LEU A 157 -13.11 -7.18 -17.04
N PRO A 158 -12.03 -7.42 -17.82
CA PRO A 158 -10.69 -7.48 -17.26
C PRO A 158 -10.37 -6.22 -16.42
N PHE A 159 -9.61 -6.36 -15.35
CA PHE A 159 -9.27 -5.25 -14.45
C PHE A 159 -8.77 -3.99 -15.19
N ALA A 160 -7.86 -4.16 -16.13
CA ALA A 160 -7.31 -3.07 -16.92
C ALA A 160 -8.36 -2.31 -17.75
N ASP A 161 -9.33 -3.03 -18.32
CA ASP A 161 -10.40 -2.45 -19.14
C ASP A 161 -11.43 -1.74 -18.25
N ALA A 162 -11.75 -2.33 -17.11
CA ALA A 162 -12.58 -1.70 -16.08
C ALA A 162 -11.97 -0.38 -15.59
N ALA A 163 -10.67 -0.38 -15.27
CA ALA A 163 -9.97 0.81 -14.83
C ALA A 163 -10.00 1.92 -15.91
N ARG A 164 -9.75 1.59 -17.17
CA ARG A 164 -9.83 2.55 -18.29
C ARG A 164 -11.23 3.09 -18.50
N LEU A 165 -12.24 2.23 -18.39
CA LEU A 165 -13.63 2.64 -18.51
C LEU A 165 -14.03 3.63 -17.39
N TRP A 166 -13.65 3.35 -16.14
CA TRP A 166 -13.88 4.27 -15.04
C TRP A 166 -13.16 5.61 -15.23
N ALA A 167 -11.91 5.59 -15.69
CA ALA A 167 -11.17 6.83 -15.99
C ALA A 167 -11.87 7.66 -17.07
N LYS A 168 -12.40 7.02 -18.12
CA LYS A 168 -13.17 7.69 -19.17
C LYS A 168 -14.47 8.30 -18.63
N HIS A 169 -15.25 7.53 -17.86
CA HIS A 169 -16.50 8.04 -17.26
C HIS A 169 -16.21 9.21 -16.32
N TYR A 170 -15.18 9.11 -15.49
CA TYR A 170 -14.76 10.20 -14.61
C TYR A 170 -14.36 11.46 -15.39
N ALA A 171 -13.59 11.32 -16.47
CA ALA A 171 -13.17 12.44 -17.31
C ALA A 171 -14.32 13.14 -18.02
N ASN A 172 -15.40 12.39 -18.34
CA ASN A 172 -16.58 12.91 -19.02
C ASN A 172 -17.71 13.36 -18.06
N ASP A 173 -17.52 13.24 -16.74
CA ASP A 173 -18.56 13.46 -15.72
C ASP A 173 -19.80 12.56 -15.98
N GLU A 174 -19.59 11.32 -16.43
CA GLU A 174 -20.61 10.34 -16.70
C GLU A 174 -20.81 9.40 -15.48
N PRO A 175 -22.04 9.05 -15.10
CA PRO A 175 -22.28 8.08 -14.05
C PRO A 175 -21.76 6.69 -14.46
N VAL A 176 -21.27 5.93 -13.47
CA VAL A 176 -20.78 4.54 -13.65
C VAL A 176 -21.83 3.53 -13.23
#